data_2aec78e33368ffaa07a2b443188a6106
#
_entry.id   2aec78e33368ffaa07a2b443188a6106
#
_cell.length_a   1.000
_cell.length_b   1.000
_cell.length_c   1.000
_cell.angle_alpha   90.00
_cell.angle_beta   90.00
_cell.angle_gamma   90.00
#
_symmetry.space_group_name_H-M   'P 1'
#
loop_
_entity.id
_entity.type
_entity.pdbx_description
1 polymer ?
#
loop_
_entity_poly.entity_id
_entity_poly.type
_entity_poly.pdbx_seq_one_letter_code
_entity_poly.pdbx_strand_id
1 'polypeptide(L)'
;LKGETEAIGKLFERTMMEKHGVQNLGEHYLVTDTICDATQERQDAIYKLVDEKPDIMMIVGGFNSSNTSHLQEISEDANITSFWVDTADRIDTENNKIAWRTSYGEMRETENWLPEGKLTIGITSGASTPDKVVEDVLEAIFMSKAETAAGSAL
;
A
#
# COMPACT_ATOMS: atom_id res chain seq x y z
N LEU A 1 2.03 -7.25 -12.33
CA LEU A 1 3.16 -7.18 -11.42
C LEU A 1 4.41 -7.79 -12.07
N LYS A 2 5.62 -7.55 -11.54
CA LYS A 2 6.87 -8.02 -12.15
C LYS A 2 6.84 -9.52 -12.47
N GLY A 3 6.46 -10.35 -11.49
CA GLY A 3 6.36 -11.79 -11.66
C GLY A 3 5.34 -12.25 -12.70
N GLU A 4 4.20 -11.58 -12.81
CA GLU A 4 3.19 -11.86 -13.84
C GLU A 4 3.70 -11.48 -15.23
N THR A 5 4.36 -10.32 -15.34
CA THR A 5 4.95 -9.87 -16.61
C THR A 5 6.06 -10.82 -17.07
N GLU A 6 6.90 -11.28 -16.15
CA GLU A 6 7.91 -12.31 -16.45
C GLU A 6 7.28 -13.62 -16.91
N ALA A 7 6.19 -14.07 -16.27
CA ALA A 7 5.47 -15.27 -16.66
C ALA A 7 4.86 -15.14 -18.08
N ILE A 8 4.27 -13.98 -18.37
CA ILE A 8 3.74 -13.65 -19.71
C ILE A 8 4.90 -13.59 -20.72
N GLY A 9 6.01 -12.94 -20.37
CA GLY A 9 7.22 -12.90 -21.19
C GLY A 9 7.71 -14.28 -21.59
N LYS A 10 7.84 -15.20 -20.63
CA LYS A 10 8.23 -16.60 -20.88
C LYS A 10 7.24 -17.35 -21.78
N LEU A 11 5.94 -17.06 -21.63
CA LEU A 11 4.91 -17.65 -22.52
C LEU A 11 5.09 -17.17 -23.96
N PHE A 12 5.30 -15.86 -24.17
CA PHE A 12 5.57 -15.31 -25.49
C PHE A 12 6.87 -15.85 -26.10
N GLU A 13 7.95 -15.90 -25.32
CA GLU A 13 9.24 -16.46 -25.74
C GLU A 13 9.07 -17.88 -26.26
N ARG A 14 8.41 -18.74 -25.49
CA ARG A 14 8.12 -20.12 -25.87
C ARG A 14 7.31 -20.21 -27.17
N THR A 15 6.25 -19.41 -27.28
CA THR A 15 5.39 -19.38 -28.46
C THR A 15 6.17 -18.92 -29.70
N MET A 16 7.06 -17.94 -29.55
CA MET A 16 7.90 -17.45 -30.65
C MET A 16 8.96 -18.45 -31.05
N MET A 17 9.55 -19.20 -30.08
CA MET A 17 10.45 -20.31 -30.37
C MET A 17 9.76 -21.42 -31.16
N GLU A 18 8.54 -21.80 -30.78
CA GLU A 18 7.77 -22.82 -31.46
C GLU A 18 7.41 -22.40 -32.91
N LYS A 19 7.12 -21.12 -33.12
CA LYS A 19 6.71 -20.59 -34.41
C LYS A 19 7.85 -20.30 -35.38
N HIS A 20 8.97 -19.77 -34.90
CA HIS A 20 10.05 -19.26 -35.73
C HIS A 20 11.38 -20.02 -35.58
N GLY A 21 11.43 -20.94 -34.62
CA GLY A 21 12.65 -21.67 -34.25
C GLY A 21 13.58 -20.85 -33.36
N VAL A 22 14.37 -21.56 -32.54
CA VAL A 22 15.29 -20.94 -31.57
C VAL A 22 16.33 -20.02 -32.25
N GLN A 23 16.74 -20.37 -33.47
CA GLN A 23 17.79 -19.63 -34.20
C GLN A 23 17.33 -18.24 -34.65
N ASN A 24 16.03 -18.06 -34.88
CA ASN A 24 15.43 -16.80 -35.37
C ASN A 24 14.73 -16.02 -34.25
N LEU A 25 14.79 -16.49 -32.98
CA LEU A 25 14.07 -15.88 -31.88
C LEU A 25 14.44 -14.40 -31.69
N GLY A 26 15.73 -14.06 -31.77
CA GLY A 26 16.21 -12.68 -31.58
C GLY A 26 15.71 -11.65 -32.60
N GLU A 27 15.21 -12.12 -33.76
CA GLU A 27 14.61 -11.25 -34.79
C GLU A 27 13.11 -11.00 -34.54
N HIS A 28 12.44 -11.88 -33.79
CA HIS A 28 11.00 -11.88 -33.59
C HIS A 28 10.56 -11.62 -32.16
N TYR A 29 11.46 -11.66 -31.20
CA TYR A 29 11.16 -11.46 -29.80
C TYR A 29 12.28 -10.70 -29.08
N LEU A 30 11.93 -9.52 -28.59
CA LEU A 30 12.78 -8.69 -27.74
C LEU A 30 12.03 -8.43 -26.43
N VAL A 31 12.64 -8.79 -25.33
CA VAL A 31 12.17 -8.46 -23.98
C VAL A 31 13.18 -7.55 -23.30
N THR A 32 12.69 -6.47 -22.71
CA THR A 32 13.49 -5.55 -21.89
C THR A 32 12.84 -5.45 -20.52
N ASP A 33 13.60 -5.65 -19.45
CA ASP A 33 13.10 -5.44 -18.09
C ASP A 33 12.97 -3.93 -17.86
N THR A 34 11.75 -3.42 -17.97
CA THR A 34 11.41 -2.00 -17.79
C THR A 34 10.50 -1.78 -16.60
N ILE A 35 10.24 -2.82 -15.79
CA ILE A 35 9.39 -2.70 -14.61
C ILE A 35 10.21 -2.15 -13.46
N CYS A 36 9.71 -1.07 -12.85
CA CYS A 36 10.33 -0.45 -11.71
C CYS A 36 10.31 -1.40 -10.50
N ASP A 37 11.48 -1.67 -9.93
CA ASP A 37 11.62 -2.52 -8.74
C ASP A 37 10.93 -1.90 -7.51
N ALA A 38 10.84 -0.57 -7.43
CA ALA A 38 10.21 0.14 -6.30
C ALA A 38 8.76 -0.34 -6.01
N THR A 39 7.99 -0.69 -7.03
CA THR A 39 6.64 -1.24 -6.84
C THR A 39 6.68 -2.64 -6.24
N GLN A 40 7.59 -3.49 -6.70
CA GLN A 40 7.75 -4.84 -6.16
C GLN A 40 8.29 -4.81 -4.72
N GLU A 41 9.30 -3.98 -4.47
CA GLU A 41 9.86 -3.80 -3.12
C GLU A 41 8.81 -3.35 -2.10
N ARG A 42 7.89 -2.45 -2.49
CA ARG A 42 6.78 -2.02 -1.62
C ARG A 42 5.82 -3.16 -1.31
N GLN A 43 5.52 -4.00 -2.29
CA GLN A 43 4.66 -5.16 -2.07
C GLN A 43 5.35 -6.21 -1.19
N ASP A 44 6.62 -6.48 -1.42
CA ASP A 44 7.39 -7.40 -0.58
C ASP A 44 7.49 -6.89 0.87
N ALA A 45 7.59 -5.56 1.04
CA ALA A 45 7.61 -4.93 2.35
C ALA A 45 6.26 -5.03 3.08
N ILE A 46 5.13 -4.83 2.37
CA ILE A 46 3.82 -4.93 3.03
C ILE A 46 3.50 -6.36 3.44
N TYR A 47 3.87 -7.38 2.68
CA TYR A 47 3.70 -8.77 3.10
C TYR A 47 4.45 -9.07 4.41
N LYS A 48 5.66 -8.54 4.58
CA LYS A 48 6.41 -8.64 5.86
C LYS A 48 5.70 -7.92 7.00
N LEU A 49 5.16 -6.72 6.74
CA LEU A 49 4.39 -5.97 7.74
C LEU A 49 3.11 -6.71 8.15
N VAL A 50 2.41 -7.33 7.20
CA VAL A 50 1.21 -8.13 7.45
C VAL A 50 1.53 -9.36 8.32
N ASP A 51 2.68 -10.02 8.08
CA ASP A 51 3.14 -11.17 8.87
C ASP A 51 3.42 -10.80 10.33
N GLU A 52 3.81 -9.54 10.62
CA GLU A 52 3.99 -9.02 11.99
C GLU A 52 2.65 -8.77 12.71
N LYS A 53 1.52 -8.88 12.00
CA LYS A 53 0.16 -8.72 12.52
C LYS A 53 -0.04 -7.43 13.32
N PRO A 54 0.17 -6.26 12.72
CA PRO A 54 -0.11 -5.00 13.39
C PRO A 54 -1.61 -4.87 13.69
N ASP A 55 -1.96 -4.10 14.72
CA ASP A 55 -3.35 -3.81 15.07
C ASP A 55 -4.03 -2.96 14.00
N ILE A 56 -3.27 -2.06 13.37
CA ILE A 56 -3.74 -1.15 12.33
C ILE A 56 -2.67 -1.05 11.22
N MET A 57 -3.11 -1.03 9.96
CA MET A 57 -2.29 -0.67 8.81
C MET A 57 -2.67 0.70 8.27
N MET A 58 -1.71 1.62 8.19
CA MET A 58 -1.85 2.91 7.54
C MET A 58 -1.19 2.89 6.17
N ILE A 59 -1.98 3.10 5.13
CA ILE A 59 -1.51 3.15 3.75
C ILE A 59 -1.57 4.60 3.28
N VAL A 60 -0.42 5.17 2.93
CA VAL A 60 -0.29 6.58 2.54
C VAL A 60 -0.02 6.71 1.05
N GLY A 61 -0.87 7.46 0.35
CA GLY A 61 -0.63 7.75 -1.07
C GLY A 61 -1.87 8.16 -1.83
N GLY A 62 -1.66 8.72 -3.01
CA GLY A 62 -2.71 9.31 -3.83
C GLY A 62 -3.81 8.31 -4.21
N PHE A 63 -5.05 8.73 -4.14
CA PHE A 63 -6.23 7.91 -4.43
C PHE A 63 -6.34 7.44 -5.90
N ASN A 64 -5.53 7.99 -6.79
CA ASN A 64 -5.44 7.58 -8.19
C ASN A 64 -4.28 6.61 -8.47
N SER A 65 -3.55 6.19 -7.43
CA SER A 65 -2.42 5.28 -7.55
C SER A 65 -2.88 3.83 -7.46
N SER A 66 -2.78 3.09 -8.54
CA SER A 66 -3.08 1.65 -8.55
C SER A 66 -2.14 0.85 -7.65
N ASN A 67 -0.88 1.29 -7.50
CA ASN A 67 0.05 0.67 -6.57
C ASN A 67 -0.44 0.82 -5.12
N THR A 68 -0.88 2.02 -4.72
CA THR A 68 -1.40 2.27 -3.36
C THR A 68 -2.71 1.51 -3.10
N SER A 69 -3.60 1.45 -4.11
CA SER A 69 -4.82 0.63 -4.03
C SER A 69 -4.50 -0.84 -3.74
N HIS A 70 -3.48 -1.38 -4.39
CA HIS A 70 -3.07 -2.76 -4.18
C HIS A 70 -2.46 -3.01 -2.79
N LEU A 71 -1.74 -2.03 -2.22
CA LEU A 71 -1.27 -2.12 -0.82
C LEU A 71 -2.45 -2.17 0.16
N GLN A 72 -3.52 -1.40 -0.09
CA GLN A 72 -4.75 -1.44 0.70
C GLN A 72 -5.44 -2.81 0.58
N GLU A 73 -5.55 -3.36 -0.63
CA GLU A 73 -6.12 -4.68 -0.91
C GLU A 73 -5.40 -5.78 -0.13
N ILE A 74 -4.06 -5.80 -0.14
CA ILE A 74 -3.25 -6.78 0.61
C ILE A 74 -3.58 -6.73 2.11
N SER A 75 -3.76 -5.54 2.68
CA SER A 75 -4.10 -5.37 4.10
C SER A 75 -5.53 -5.84 4.41
N GLU A 76 -6.48 -5.54 3.52
CA GLU A 76 -7.88 -5.99 3.62
C GLU A 76 -7.98 -7.52 3.53
N ASP A 77 -7.28 -8.14 2.57
CA ASP A 77 -7.23 -9.60 2.38
C ASP A 77 -6.63 -10.33 3.59
N ALA A 78 -5.69 -9.68 4.27
CA ALA A 78 -5.11 -10.19 5.51
C ALA A 78 -6.03 -10.00 6.74
N ASN A 79 -7.22 -9.40 6.56
CA ASN A 79 -8.16 -9.06 7.63
C ASN A 79 -7.55 -8.16 8.72
N ILE A 80 -6.63 -7.28 8.35
CA ILE A 80 -6.08 -6.26 9.24
C ILE A 80 -6.88 -4.97 9.06
N THR A 81 -7.24 -4.31 10.17
CA THR A 81 -7.85 -2.99 10.12
C THR A 81 -6.91 -2.04 9.38
N SER A 82 -7.35 -1.50 8.25
CA SER A 82 -6.49 -0.69 7.39
C SER A 82 -7.17 0.58 6.91
N PHE A 83 -6.39 1.66 6.80
CA PHE A 83 -6.86 2.97 6.40
C PHE A 83 -5.95 3.53 5.30
N TRP A 84 -6.51 3.80 4.13
CA TRP A 84 -5.82 4.45 3.04
C TRP A 84 -6.15 5.94 3.02
N VAL A 85 -5.12 6.78 3.20
CA VAL A 85 -5.20 8.24 3.21
C VAL A 85 -4.27 8.84 2.16
N ASP A 86 -4.68 9.94 1.55
CA ASP A 86 -3.86 10.68 0.58
C ASP A 86 -3.06 11.84 1.24
N THR A 87 -3.57 12.37 2.35
CA THR A 87 -2.93 13.44 3.13
C THR A 87 -3.25 13.33 4.61
N ALA A 88 -2.51 14.03 5.46
CA ALA A 88 -2.76 14.11 6.90
C ALA A 88 -4.11 14.77 7.25
N ASP A 89 -4.65 15.63 6.37
CA ASP A 89 -5.96 16.30 6.57
C ASP A 89 -7.13 15.32 6.66
N ARG A 90 -6.91 14.04 6.31
CA ARG A 90 -7.88 12.97 6.49
C ARG A 90 -8.04 12.52 7.94
N ILE A 91 -7.14 12.93 8.81
CA ILE A 91 -7.11 12.56 10.23
C ILE A 91 -7.55 13.76 11.06
N ASP A 92 -8.73 13.65 11.65
CA ASP A 92 -9.21 14.61 12.64
C ASP A 92 -8.65 14.21 14.01
N THR A 93 -7.60 14.90 14.40
CA THR A 93 -6.85 14.61 15.63
C THR A 93 -7.65 14.93 16.88
N GLU A 94 -8.54 15.94 16.84
CA GLU A 94 -9.32 16.39 17.98
C GLU A 94 -10.50 15.45 18.30
N ASN A 95 -11.14 14.90 17.27
CA ASN A 95 -12.32 14.06 17.40
C ASN A 95 -12.04 12.56 17.21
N ASN A 96 -10.79 12.15 17.07
CA ASN A 96 -10.38 10.77 16.81
C ASN A 96 -11.14 10.13 15.64
N LYS A 97 -11.22 10.87 14.51
CA LYS A 97 -11.88 10.41 13.29
C LYS A 97 -10.88 10.32 12.15
N ILE A 98 -11.15 9.43 11.22
CA ILE A 98 -10.36 9.28 9.99
C ILE A 98 -11.27 9.12 8.78
N ALA A 99 -11.03 9.91 7.74
CA ALA A 99 -11.64 9.73 6.42
C ALA A 99 -10.66 8.96 5.52
N TRP A 100 -11.07 7.83 4.98
CA TRP A 100 -10.19 6.92 4.28
C TRP A 100 -10.87 6.31 3.05
N ARG A 101 -10.09 5.68 2.18
CA ARG A 101 -10.61 5.04 0.96
C ARG A 101 -10.39 3.54 1.00
N THR A 102 -11.39 2.78 0.56
CA THR A 102 -11.30 1.33 0.38
C THR A 102 -10.53 0.99 -0.91
N SER A 103 -10.05 -0.24 -1.05
CA SER A 103 -9.46 -0.75 -2.29
C SER A 103 -10.42 -0.65 -3.49
N TYR A 104 -11.72 -0.73 -3.25
CA TYR A 104 -12.78 -0.61 -4.26
C TYR A 104 -13.13 0.84 -4.64
N GLY A 105 -12.47 1.84 -4.00
CA GLY A 105 -12.61 3.24 -4.34
C GLY A 105 -13.69 4.01 -3.57
N GLU A 106 -14.33 3.40 -2.57
CA GLU A 106 -15.32 4.07 -1.73
C GLU A 106 -14.64 4.90 -0.63
N MET A 107 -15.12 6.12 -0.42
CA MET A 107 -14.73 6.94 0.73
C MET A 107 -15.54 6.52 1.95
N ARG A 108 -14.86 6.35 3.08
CA ARG A 108 -15.45 6.01 4.37
C ARG A 108 -14.91 6.92 5.46
N GLU A 109 -15.66 7.03 6.55
CA GLU A 109 -15.24 7.68 7.77
C GLU A 109 -15.36 6.71 8.94
N THR A 110 -14.38 6.73 9.83
CA THR A 110 -14.37 5.89 11.04
C THR A 110 -14.13 6.79 12.25
N GLU A 111 -15.04 6.71 13.22
CA GLU A 111 -14.91 7.37 14.52
C GLU A 111 -14.20 6.43 15.49
N ASN A 112 -13.45 7.02 16.43
CA ASN A 112 -12.65 6.28 17.41
C ASN A 112 -11.72 5.23 16.74
N TRP A 113 -11.15 5.63 15.59
CA TRP A 113 -10.31 4.75 14.79
C TRP A 113 -9.01 4.34 15.48
N LEU A 114 -8.55 5.19 16.42
CA LEU A 114 -7.34 4.97 17.20
C LEU A 114 -7.74 4.66 18.66
N PRO A 115 -7.84 3.36 19.03
CA PRO A 115 -8.25 2.97 20.39
C PRO A 115 -7.19 3.33 21.43
N GLU A 116 -7.60 3.36 22.69
CA GLU A 116 -6.71 3.59 23.84
C GLU A 116 -5.73 2.43 24.02
N GLY A 117 -4.67 2.67 24.79
CA GLY A 117 -3.68 1.66 25.13
C GLY A 117 -2.53 1.54 24.14
N LYS A 118 -1.77 0.47 24.26
CA LYS A 118 -0.63 0.19 23.38
C LYS A 118 -1.12 -0.40 22.07
N LEU A 119 -0.66 0.16 20.96
CA LEU A 119 -0.98 -0.29 19.60
C LEU A 119 0.27 -0.45 18.78
N THR A 120 0.24 -1.41 17.88
CA THR A 120 1.22 -1.58 16.81
C THR A 120 0.59 -1.12 15.50
N ILE A 121 1.14 -0.08 14.90
CA ILE A 121 0.66 0.46 13.63
C ILE A 121 1.71 0.21 12.56
N GLY A 122 1.37 -0.57 11.54
CA GLY A 122 2.17 -0.74 10.35
C GLY A 122 1.91 0.42 9.38
N ILE A 123 2.97 1.03 8.85
CA ILE A 123 2.84 2.15 7.91
C ILE A 123 3.56 1.80 6.62
N THR A 124 2.88 2.00 5.50
CA THR A 124 3.44 1.85 4.16
C THR A 124 2.96 2.97 3.26
N SER A 125 3.68 3.22 2.17
CA SER A 125 3.32 4.26 1.21
C SER A 125 3.44 3.80 -0.23
N GLY A 126 2.64 4.39 -1.11
CA GLY A 126 2.81 4.21 -2.54
C GLY A 126 4.18 4.71 -3.03
N ALA A 127 4.73 4.08 -4.08
CA ALA A 127 6.06 4.39 -4.61
C ALA A 127 6.24 5.87 -5.05
N SER A 128 5.15 6.54 -5.43
CA SER A 128 5.16 7.95 -5.83
C SER A 128 4.75 8.92 -4.71
N THR A 129 4.62 8.45 -3.48
CA THR A 129 4.22 9.29 -2.34
C THR A 129 5.44 10.05 -1.83
N PRO A 130 5.38 11.40 -1.72
CA PRO A 130 6.47 12.17 -1.14
C PRO A 130 6.66 11.84 0.34
N ASP A 131 7.92 11.78 0.80
CA ASP A 131 8.26 11.49 2.19
C ASP A 131 7.58 12.47 3.16
N LYS A 132 7.47 13.74 2.77
CA LYS A 132 6.79 14.76 3.58
C LYS A 132 5.34 14.43 3.89
N VAL A 133 4.60 13.82 2.96
CA VAL A 133 3.21 13.39 3.20
C VAL A 133 3.16 12.28 4.23
N VAL A 134 4.13 11.36 4.20
CA VAL A 134 4.24 10.26 5.18
C VAL A 134 4.57 10.82 6.57
N GLU A 135 5.50 11.79 6.65
CA GLU A 135 5.83 12.49 7.89
C GLU A 135 4.61 13.19 8.50
N ASP A 136 3.86 13.96 7.69
CA ASP A 136 2.68 14.67 8.15
C ASP A 136 1.59 13.72 8.68
N VAL A 137 1.40 12.57 8.03
CA VAL A 137 0.48 11.52 8.50
C VAL A 137 0.97 10.91 9.82
N LEU A 138 2.27 10.65 9.95
CA LEU A 138 2.87 10.17 11.20
C LEU A 138 2.64 11.15 12.35
N GLU A 139 2.90 12.45 12.13
CA GLU A 139 2.65 13.50 13.12
C GLU A 139 1.18 13.53 13.54
N ALA A 140 0.24 13.46 12.59
CA ALA A 140 -1.19 13.43 12.88
C ALA A 140 -1.59 12.20 13.72
N ILE A 141 -1.03 11.02 13.46
CA ILE A 141 -1.25 9.81 14.27
C ILE A 141 -0.77 10.02 15.71
N PHE A 142 0.44 10.57 15.89
CA PHE A 142 0.98 10.83 17.22
C PHE A 142 0.17 11.89 17.98
N MET A 143 -0.28 12.95 17.32
CA MET A 143 -1.16 13.96 17.90
C MET A 143 -2.50 13.35 18.34
N SER A 144 -3.17 12.59 17.48
CA SER A 144 -4.41 11.88 17.81
C SER A 144 -4.24 10.96 19.02
N LYS A 145 -3.10 10.27 19.11
CA LYS A 145 -2.83 9.37 20.23
C LYS A 145 -2.60 10.13 21.55
N ALA A 146 -1.95 11.28 21.50
CA ALA A 146 -1.75 12.15 22.66
C ALA A 146 -3.08 12.72 23.18
N GLU A 147 -3.97 13.17 22.29
CA GLU A 147 -5.30 13.68 22.64
C GLU A 147 -6.18 12.58 23.26
N THR A 148 -6.19 11.37 22.68
CA THR A 148 -6.93 10.22 23.20
C THR A 148 -6.46 9.86 24.61
N ALA A 149 -5.16 9.91 24.87
CA ALA A 149 -4.58 9.63 26.18
C ALA A 149 -4.90 10.74 27.20
N ALA A 150 -4.97 12.00 26.79
CA ALA A 150 -5.30 13.13 27.65
C ALA A 150 -6.79 13.16 28.04
N GLY A 151 -7.69 12.79 27.11
CA GLY A 151 -9.15 12.73 27.33
C GLY A 151 -9.56 11.61 28.31
N SER A 152 -8.76 10.56 28.45
CA SER A 152 -9.00 9.42 29.35
C SER A 152 -8.56 9.68 30.82
N ALA A 153 -7.87 10.80 31.07
CA ALA A 153 -7.37 11.18 32.40
C ALA A 153 -8.29 12.15 33.18
N LEU A 154 -9.46 12.49 32.63
CA LEU A 154 -10.51 13.34 33.24
C LEU A 154 -11.75 12.50 33.57
#